data_ca4f5d68c2fc904d263cdb35eaef8468
#
_entry.id   ca4f5d68c2fc904d263cdb35eaef8468
#
_cell.length_a   1.000
_cell.length_b   1.000
_cell.length_c   1.000
_cell.angle_alpha   90.00
_cell.angle_beta   90.00
_cell.angle_gamma   90.00
#
_symmetry.space_group_name_H-M   'P 1'
#
loop_
_entity.id
_entity.type
_entity.pdbx_description
1 polymer ?
#
loop_
_entity_poly.entity_id
_entity_poly.type
_entity_poly.pdbx_seq_one_letter_code
_entity_poly.pdbx_strand_id
1 'polypeptide(L)'
;MKALDALNILSDLMASQRGLVTTARAEAVGVDRHALSRLERNGHIERVMSSVYRSCAAPSFREERVYAAWLALDRAVPAWERARDESDVVASRGTAAWLMELGELNPEPITFTSVERRQSARPGLRLVKASLVRGEIVQVSGIPTTSPERTVLDPLRDGEDESLVSNVLRDFLRDNPDSVVSNVREKVDEVATRCGHPAGYPLFEALLREAQL
;
A
#
# COMPACT_ATOMS: atom_id res chain seq x y z
N MET A 1 6.59 -23.61 26.02
CA MET A 1 5.23 -23.07 26.00
C MET A 1 4.31 -24.02 25.24
N LYS A 2 3.11 -24.34 25.75
CA LYS A 2 2.12 -25.15 25.03
C LYS A 2 1.51 -24.32 23.86
N ALA A 3 1.00 -24.99 22.82
CA ALA A 3 0.44 -24.30 21.65
C ALA A 3 -0.75 -23.39 22.01
N LEU A 4 -1.62 -23.86 22.90
CA LEU A 4 -2.77 -23.10 23.35
C LEU A 4 -2.40 -21.81 24.09
N ASP A 5 -1.36 -21.90 24.96
CA ASP A 5 -0.86 -20.73 25.69
C ASP A 5 -0.31 -19.67 24.71
N ALA A 6 0.46 -20.12 23.71
CA ALA A 6 0.98 -19.25 22.67
C ALA A 6 -0.13 -18.58 21.86
N LEU A 7 -1.18 -19.33 21.51
CA LEU A 7 -2.33 -18.79 20.77
C LEU A 7 -3.09 -17.75 21.59
N ASN A 8 -3.32 -18.00 22.87
CA ASN A 8 -3.96 -17.05 23.77
C ASN A 8 -3.18 -15.73 23.90
N ILE A 9 -1.83 -15.82 24.03
CA ILE A 9 -0.96 -14.64 24.08
C ILE A 9 -1.04 -13.83 22.78
N LEU A 10 -1.13 -14.49 21.64
CA LEU A 10 -1.20 -13.82 20.33
C LEU A 10 -2.57 -13.29 19.97
N SER A 11 -3.67 -13.78 20.59
CA SER A 11 -5.03 -13.49 20.16
C SER A 11 -5.35 -12.00 20.15
N ASP A 12 -5.04 -11.28 21.23
CA ASP A 12 -5.31 -9.84 21.33
C ASP A 12 -4.45 -9.03 20.35
N LEU A 13 -3.17 -9.42 20.22
CA LEU A 13 -2.26 -8.79 19.27
C LEU A 13 -2.73 -8.99 17.83
N MET A 14 -3.14 -10.20 17.46
CA MET A 14 -3.64 -10.50 16.13
C MET A 14 -4.99 -9.81 15.87
N ALA A 15 -5.90 -9.81 16.84
CA ALA A 15 -7.19 -9.12 16.72
C ALA A 15 -7.01 -7.62 16.42
N SER A 16 -6.06 -6.97 17.05
CA SER A 16 -5.76 -5.53 16.83
C SER A 16 -5.11 -5.22 15.48
N GLN A 17 -4.65 -6.26 14.73
CA GLN A 17 -3.97 -6.14 13.44
C GLN A 17 -4.65 -6.99 12.36
N ARG A 18 -5.98 -7.03 12.33
CA ARG A 18 -6.79 -7.75 11.32
C ARG A 18 -6.45 -9.26 11.24
N GLY A 19 -6.08 -9.86 12.34
CA GLY A 19 -5.70 -11.27 12.41
C GLY A 19 -4.23 -11.56 12.11
N LEU A 20 -3.40 -10.54 11.79
CA LEU A 20 -2.00 -10.72 11.44
C LEU A 20 -1.06 -10.45 12.62
N VAL A 21 0.11 -11.10 12.58
CA VAL A 21 1.21 -10.84 13.51
C VAL A 21 2.55 -11.00 12.81
N THR A 22 3.51 -10.15 13.14
CA THR A 22 4.90 -10.33 12.70
C THR A 22 5.66 -11.21 13.69
N THR A 23 6.70 -11.91 13.21
CA THR A 23 7.60 -12.70 14.09
C THR A 23 8.17 -11.84 15.23
N ALA A 24 8.61 -10.61 14.94
CA ALA A 24 9.20 -9.73 15.94
C ALA A 24 8.18 -9.33 17.04
N ARG A 25 6.94 -9.08 16.68
CA ARG A 25 5.88 -8.77 17.65
C ARG A 25 5.51 -9.99 18.49
N ALA A 26 5.47 -11.18 17.89
CA ALA A 26 5.24 -12.42 18.62
C ALA A 26 6.36 -12.67 19.64
N GLU A 27 7.63 -12.51 19.22
CA GLU A 27 8.79 -12.63 20.10
C GLU A 27 8.74 -11.63 21.26
N ALA A 28 8.34 -10.38 21.00
CA ALA A 28 8.20 -9.33 22.03
C ALA A 28 7.19 -9.68 23.12
N VAL A 29 6.16 -10.48 22.82
CA VAL A 29 5.19 -10.99 23.81
C VAL A 29 5.53 -12.40 24.31
N GLY A 30 6.73 -12.89 24.05
CA GLY A 30 7.25 -14.16 24.56
C GLY A 30 6.90 -15.41 23.73
N VAL A 31 6.36 -15.22 22.51
CA VAL A 31 6.09 -16.33 21.57
C VAL A 31 7.23 -16.45 20.58
N ASP A 32 8.12 -17.42 20.79
CA ASP A 32 9.31 -17.65 19.96
C ASP A 32 8.97 -18.28 18.59
N ARG A 33 9.98 -18.33 17.71
CA ARG A 33 9.84 -18.91 16.35
C ARG A 33 9.47 -20.39 16.36
N HIS A 34 9.90 -21.14 17.37
CA HIS A 34 9.57 -22.56 17.50
C HIS A 34 8.08 -22.73 17.86
N ALA A 35 7.56 -21.84 18.70
CA ALA A 35 6.12 -21.81 19.01
C ALA A 35 5.31 -21.43 17.78
N LEU A 36 5.70 -20.39 17.02
CA LEU A 36 5.06 -20.02 15.74
C LEU A 36 5.08 -21.18 14.74
N SER A 37 6.21 -21.85 14.57
CA SER A 37 6.30 -23.01 13.68
C SER A 37 5.42 -24.19 14.11
N ARG A 38 5.20 -24.40 15.40
CA ARG A 38 4.24 -25.41 15.89
C ARG A 38 2.80 -25.00 15.63
N LEU A 39 2.47 -23.71 15.85
CA LEU A 39 1.14 -23.19 15.55
C LEU A 39 0.81 -23.30 14.07
N GLU A 40 1.76 -22.99 13.19
CA GLU A 40 1.64 -23.12 11.74
C GLU A 40 1.42 -24.59 11.33
N ARG A 41 2.24 -25.53 11.81
CA ARG A 41 2.09 -26.98 11.53
C ARG A 41 0.77 -27.57 12.04
N ASN A 42 0.24 -27.04 13.14
CA ASN A 42 -1.02 -27.49 13.71
C ASN A 42 -2.25 -26.78 13.09
N GLY A 43 -2.06 -25.90 12.08
CA GLY A 43 -3.15 -25.21 11.40
C GLY A 43 -3.83 -24.12 12.21
N HIS A 44 -3.20 -23.58 13.25
CA HIS A 44 -3.75 -22.46 14.03
C HIS A 44 -3.43 -21.12 13.41
N ILE A 45 -2.28 -21.02 12.74
CA ILE A 45 -1.87 -19.84 11.97
C ILE A 45 -1.35 -20.31 10.62
N GLU A 46 -1.39 -19.42 9.64
CA GLU A 46 -0.79 -19.61 8.33
C GLU A 46 0.18 -18.48 8.00
N ARG A 47 1.19 -18.77 7.21
CA ARG A 47 2.18 -17.79 6.77
C ARG A 47 1.68 -17.07 5.53
N VAL A 48 1.34 -15.79 5.67
CA VAL A 48 0.94 -14.93 4.54
C VAL A 48 2.16 -14.42 3.78
N MET A 49 3.24 -14.11 4.51
CA MET A 49 4.49 -13.60 3.96
C MET A 49 5.67 -13.99 4.87
N SER A 50 6.90 -13.87 4.36
CA SER A 50 8.08 -14.04 5.21
C SER A 50 8.00 -13.16 6.46
N SER A 51 8.02 -13.77 7.63
CA SER A 51 7.90 -13.15 8.97
C SER A 51 6.50 -12.54 9.29
N VAL A 52 5.45 -12.83 8.54
CA VAL A 52 4.08 -12.42 8.85
C VAL A 52 3.15 -13.62 8.80
N TYR A 53 2.38 -13.81 9.84
CA TYR A 53 1.41 -14.89 9.99
C TYR A 53 0.00 -14.34 10.21
N ARG A 54 -1.00 -15.08 9.75
CA ARG A 54 -2.42 -14.83 10.01
C ARG A 54 -3.00 -15.94 10.89
N SER A 55 -3.90 -15.59 11.77
CA SER A 55 -4.74 -16.59 12.48
C SER A 55 -5.66 -17.29 11.49
N CYS A 56 -5.73 -18.63 11.51
CA CYS A 56 -6.68 -19.38 10.69
C CYS A 56 -8.15 -19.15 11.11
N ALA A 57 -8.38 -18.58 12.32
CA ALA A 57 -9.69 -18.17 12.76
C ALA A 57 -10.11 -16.78 12.25
N ALA A 58 -9.18 -15.98 11.73
CA ALA A 58 -9.47 -14.68 11.12
C ALA A 58 -9.81 -14.84 9.64
N PRO A 59 -10.83 -14.13 9.12
CA PRO A 59 -11.13 -14.14 7.70
C PRO A 59 -9.97 -13.49 6.91
N SER A 60 -9.71 -13.99 5.70
CA SER A 60 -8.89 -13.29 4.74
C SER A 60 -9.61 -12.02 4.24
N PHE A 61 -8.87 -11.06 3.76
CA PHE A 61 -9.40 -9.81 3.23
C PHE A 61 -8.63 -9.39 1.96
N ARG A 62 -9.25 -8.58 1.13
CA ARG A 62 -8.73 -8.19 -0.18
C ARG A 62 -7.30 -7.66 -0.10
N GLU A 63 -7.02 -6.75 0.82
CA GLU A 63 -5.74 -6.05 0.95
C GLU A 63 -4.69 -6.81 1.79
N GLU A 64 -4.95 -8.05 2.18
CA GLU A 64 -4.12 -8.83 3.12
C GLU A 64 -2.64 -8.86 2.71
N ARG A 65 -2.33 -9.09 1.43
CA ARG A 65 -0.93 -9.13 0.96
C ARG A 65 -0.23 -7.79 1.09
N VAL A 66 -0.92 -6.69 0.74
CA VAL A 66 -0.37 -5.33 0.88
C VAL A 66 -0.18 -4.98 2.35
N TYR A 67 -1.17 -5.29 3.19
CA TYR A 67 -1.11 -5.06 4.63
C TYR A 67 0.03 -5.88 5.28
N ALA A 68 0.18 -7.16 4.93
CA ALA A 68 1.28 -8.00 5.39
C ALA A 68 2.65 -7.47 4.92
N ALA A 69 2.75 -6.98 3.67
CA ALA A 69 3.97 -6.36 3.16
C ALA A 69 4.34 -5.11 3.94
N TRP A 70 3.35 -4.26 4.24
CA TRP A 70 3.53 -3.08 5.07
C TRP A 70 4.01 -3.44 6.48
N LEU A 71 3.35 -4.38 7.17
CA LEU A 71 3.80 -4.88 8.48
C LEU A 71 5.23 -5.44 8.44
N ALA A 72 5.59 -6.12 7.36
CA ALA A 72 6.90 -6.72 7.20
C ALA A 72 8.04 -5.72 7.01
N LEU A 73 7.75 -4.46 6.64
CA LEU A 73 8.76 -3.39 6.47
C LEU A 73 9.23 -2.80 7.79
N ASP A 74 8.36 -2.77 8.82
CA ASP A 74 8.75 -2.47 10.18
C ASP A 74 8.08 -3.47 11.15
N ARG A 75 8.77 -4.56 11.39
CA ARG A 75 8.23 -5.73 12.08
C ARG A 75 8.05 -5.54 13.59
N ALA A 76 8.73 -4.56 14.17
CA ALA A 76 8.75 -4.33 15.61
C ALA A 76 7.64 -3.39 16.07
N VAL A 77 7.25 -2.44 15.22
CA VAL A 77 6.26 -1.41 15.54
C VAL A 77 4.84 -1.92 15.25
N PRO A 78 3.90 -1.78 16.17
CA PRO A 78 2.52 -2.21 15.94
C PRO A 78 1.82 -1.31 14.90
N ALA A 79 0.85 -1.90 14.19
CA ALA A 79 0.15 -1.22 13.09
C ALA A 79 -0.50 0.11 13.51
N TRP A 80 -1.10 0.17 14.70
CA TRP A 80 -1.77 1.39 15.19
C TRP A 80 -0.84 2.55 15.54
N GLU A 81 0.43 2.28 15.85
CA GLU A 81 1.45 3.33 16.01
C GLU A 81 1.93 3.81 14.64
N ARG A 82 2.23 2.88 13.75
CA ARG A 82 2.69 3.17 12.39
C ARG A 82 1.66 3.93 11.55
N ALA A 83 0.38 3.62 11.67
CA ALA A 83 -0.68 4.31 10.95
C ALA A 83 -0.80 5.80 11.30
N ARG A 84 -0.16 6.25 12.39
CA ARG A 84 -0.10 7.65 12.83
C ARG A 84 1.21 8.34 12.46
N ASP A 85 2.20 7.57 12.04
CA ASP A 85 3.53 8.10 11.69
C ASP A 85 3.57 8.49 10.21
N GLU A 86 3.59 9.80 9.97
CA GLU A 86 3.68 10.38 8.62
C GLU A 86 5.03 10.13 7.94
N SER A 87 6.05 9.70 8.69
CA SER A 87 7.37 9.31 8.17
C SER A 87 7.46 7.86 7.73
N ASP A 88 6.43 7.05 7.97
CA ASP A 88 6.40 5.64 7.58
C ASP A 88 6.35 5.45 6.04
N VAL A 89 6.44 4.21 5.63
CA VAL A 89 6.26 3.85 4.23
C VAL A 89 4.79 3.92 3.84
N VAL A 90 4.51 4.47 2.67
CA VAL A 90 3.17 4.77 2.16
C VAL A 90 2.93 3.97 0.88
N ALA A 91 1.85 3.21 0.80
CA ALA A 91 1.46 2.52 -0.43
C ALA A 91 1.26 3.52 -1.57
N SER A 92 1.77 3.23 -2.76
CA SER A 92 1.82 4.21 -3.85
C SER A 92 1.69 3.56 -5.22
N ARG A 93 1.48 4.37 -6.27
CA ARG A 93 1.43 3.94 -7.67
C ARG A 93 0.30 2.93 -7.94
N GLY A 94 0.57 1.86 -8.70
CA GLY A 94 -0.40 0.80 -8.97
C GLY A 94 -0.96 0.13 -7.72
N THR A 95 -0.15 0.01 -6.65
CA THR A 95 -0.64 -0.51 -5.37
C THR A 95 -1.66 0.43 -4.72
N ALA A 96 -1.42 1.75 -4.75
CA ALA A 96 -2.37 2.75 -4.24
C ALA A 96 -3.64 2.79 -5.09
N ALA A 97 -3.51 2.78 -6.41
CA ALA A 97 -4.64 2.72 -7.34
C ALA A 97 -5.52 1.50 -7.04
N TRP A 98 -4.91 0.33 -6.89
CA TRP A 98 -5.63 -0.90 -6.57
C TRP A 98 -6.30 -0.85 -5.18
N LEU A 99 -5.64 -0.29 -4.15
CA LEU A 99 -6.23 -0.13 -2.82
C LEU A 99 -7.48 0.75 -2.85
N MET A 100 -7.46 1.82 -3.64
CA MET A 100 -8.56 2.79 -3.79
C MET A 100 -9.56 2.43 -4.89
N GLU A 101 -9.35 1.30 -5.58
CA GLU A 101 -10.21 0.86 -6.70
C GLU A 101 -10.28 1.88 -7.86
N LEU A 102 -9.13 2.52 -8.14
CA LEU A 102 -8.98 3.48 -9.23
C LEU A 102 -8.30 2.82 -10.44
N GLY A 103 -9.02 2.74 -11.56
CA GLY A 103 -8.52 2.11 -12.79
C GLY A 103 -8.11 0.65 -12.63
N GLU A 104 -7.31 0.15 -13.58
CA GLU A 104 -6.87 -1.24 -13.65
C GLU A 104 -5.34 -1.41 -13.55
N LEU A 105 -4.64 -0.48 -12.90
CA LEU A 105 -3.19 -0.61 -12.70
C LEU A 105 -2.84 -1.87 -11.92
N ASN A 106 -1.79 -2.56 -12.36
CA ASN A 106 -1.31 -3.75 -11.66
C ASN A 106 -0.78 -3.36 -10.26
N PRO A 107 -1.30 -3.95 -9.16
CA PRO A 107 -0.78 -3.69 -7.82
C PRO A 107 0.62 -4.27 -7.58
N GLU A 108 1.11 -5.15 -8.46
CA GLU A 108 2.44 -5.77 -8.33
C GLU A 108 3.45 -5.20 -9.32
N PRO A 109 4.70 -4.99 -8.87
CA PRO A 109 5.20 -5.25 -7.51
C PRO A 109 4.54 -4.33 -6.48
N ILE A 110 4.23 -4.88 -5.28
CA ILE A 110 3.68 -4.07 -4.19
C ILE A 110 4.66 -2.92 -3.91
N THR A 111 4.21 -1.70 -4.14
CA THR A 111 5.07 -0.51 -4.14
C THR A 111 4.74 0.41 -2.98
N PHE A 112 5.78 0.76 -2.21
CA PHE A 112 5.69 1.77 -1.16
C PHE A 112 6.66 2.92 -1.44
N THR A 113 6.23 4.13 -1.14
CA THR A 113 7.07 5.34 -1.12
C THR A 113 7.54 5.62 0.30
N SER A 114 8.78 6.05 0.44
CA SER A 114 9.39 6.48 1.70
C SER A 114 10.19 7.75 1.47
N VAL A 115 10.17 8.68 2.43
CA VAL A 115 10.99 9.88 2.42
C VAL A 115 12.48 9.51 2.52
N GLU A 116 12.80 8.54 3.36
CA GLU A 116 14.13 8.00 3.48
C GLU A 116 14.40 6.90 2.45
N ARG A 117 15.67 6.75 2.04
CA ARG A 117 16.06 5.64 1.18
C ARG A 117 16.00 4.32 1.94
N ARG A 118 15.05 3.47 1.58
CA ARG A 118 14.93 2.10 2.09
C ARG A 118 15.14 1.10 0.96
N GLN A 119 15.60 -0.10 1.30
CA GLN A 119 15.76 -1.21 0.35
C GLN A 119 15.12 -2.48 0.93
N SER A 120 14.59 -3.30 0.04
CA SER A 120 14.09 -4.62 0.39
C SER A 120 14.57 -5.63 -0.64
N ALA A 121 15.10 -6.75 -0.16
CA ALA A 121 15.44 -7.89 -1.02
C ALA A 121 14.26 -8.85 -1.22
N ARG A 122 13.05 -8.49 -0.78
CA ARG A 122 11.86 -9.34 -0.93
C ARG A 122 11.35 -9.29 -2.35
N PRO A 123 11.19 -10.45 -3.01
CA PRO A 123 10.58 -10.52 -4.32
C PRO A 123 9.15 -9.92 -4.29
N GLY A 124 8.78 -9.20 -5.34
CA GLY A 124 7.46 -8.58 -5.47
C GLY A 124 7.22 -7.34 -4.59
N LEU A 125 8.28 -6.80 -3.94
CA LEU A 125 8.22 -5.57 -3.16
C LEU A 125 9.16 -4.52 -3.73
N ARG A 126 8.64 -3.32 -4.03
CA ARG A 126 9.39 -2.16 -4.52
C ARG A 126 9.32 -1.02 -3.50
N LEU A 127 10.46 -0.44 -3.18
CA LEU A 127 10.55 0.76 -2.35
C LEU A 127 11.09 1.91 -3.19
N VAL A 128 10.37 3.03 -3.18
CA VAL A 128 10.71 4.22 -3.94
C VAL A 128 10.98 5.36 -2.97
N LYS A 129 12.08 6.08 -3.18
CA LYS A 129 12.35 7.31 -2.45
C LYS A 129 11.66 8.48 -3.15
N ALA A 130 10.76 9.15 -2.44
CA ALA A 130 10.17 10.41 -2.89
C ALA A 130 9.74 11.24 -1.68
N SER A 131 9.61 12.56 -1.88
CA SER A 131 9.01 13.45 -0.88
C SER A 131 7.51 13.15 -0.76
N LEU A 132 7.04 13.17 0.46
CA LEU A 132 5.63 13.08 0.82
C LEU A 132 5.32 14.22 1.78
N VAL A 133 4.23 14.92 1.55
CA VAL A 133 3.69 15.91 2.48
C VAL A 133 2.40 15.39 3.10
N ARG A 134 2.04 15.89 4.27
CA ARG A 134 0.90 15.39 5.06
C ARG A 134 -0.39 15.27 4.24
N GLY A 135 -0.71 16.26 3.42
CA GLY A 135 -1.91 16.26 2.57
C GLY A 135 -1.90 15.25 1.41
N GLU A 136 -0.77 14.59 1.18
CA GLU A 136 -0.63 13.56 0.14
C GLU A 136 -0.74 12.13 0.68
N ILE A 137 -1.13 11.96 1.95
CA ILE A 137 -1.27 10.65 2.60
C ILE A 137 -2.69 10.50 3.13
N VAL A 138 -3.34 9.41 2.76
CA VAL A 138 -4.66 9.00 3.23
C VAL A 138 -4.58 7.59 3.83
N GLN A 139 -5.59 7.22 4.61
CA GLN A 139 -5.70 5.86 5.15
C GLN A 139 -6.70 5.05 4.32
N VAL A 140 -6.24 3.97 3.72
CA VAL A 140 -7.09 3.02 2.98
C VAL A 140 -6.98 1.65 3.64
N SER A 141 -8.06 1.15 4.17
CA SER A 141 -8.10 -0.15 4.89
C SER A 141 -7.05 -0.28 6.01
N GLY A 142 -6.68 0.86 6.66
CA GLY A 142 -5.66 0.91 7.71
C GLY A 142 -4.21 0.89 7.20
N ILE A 143 -4.00 1.11 5.90
CA ILE A 143 -2.69 1.22 5.26
C ILE A 143 -2.47 2.68 4.86
N PRO A 144 -1.38 3.34 5.30
CA PRO A 144 -1.01 4.64 4.75
C PRO A 144 -0.82 4.53 3.24
N THR A 145 -1.52 5.36 2.49
CA THR A 145 -1.61 5.29 1.01
C THR A 145 -1.47 6.69 0.45
N THR A 146 -0.83 6.86 -0.70
CA THR A 146 -0.79 8.16 -1.38
C THR A 146 -2.20 8.63 -1.72
N SER A 147 -2.43 9.95 -1.67
CA SER A 147 -3.73 10.54 -1.99
C SER A 147 -4.18 10.20 -3.41
N PRO A 148 -5.48 10.29 -3.73
CA PRO A 148 -5.98 10.06 -5.08
C PRO A 148 -5.27 10.90 -6.14
N GLU A 149 -4.96 12.19 -5.86
CA GLU A 149 -4.21 13.07 -6.77
C GLU A 149 -2.81 12.55 -7.07
N ARG A 150 -2.08 12.12 -6.03
CA ARG A 150 -0.75 11.50 -6.21
C ARG A 150 -0.84 10.20 -7.00
N THR A 151 -1.93 9.47 -6.84
CA THR A 151 -2.16 8.19 -7.51
C THR A 151 -2.42 8.34 -9.00
N VAL A 152 -2.93 9.49 -9.45
CA VAL A 152 -2.96 9.87 -10.87
C VAL A 152 -1.55 10.27 -11.36
N LEU A 153 -0.82 11.08 -10.58
CA LEU A 153 0.42 11.71 -11.02
C LEU A 153 1.64 10.78 -11.02
N ASP A 154 1.76 9.92 -10.01
CA ASP A 154 2.97 9.11 -9.83
C ASP A 154 3.17 8.06 -10.94
N PRO A 155 2.13 7.37 -11.47
CA PRO A 155 2.27 6.50 -12.64
C PRO A 155 2.74 7.24 -13.89
N LEU A 156 2.24 8.44 -14.16
CA LEU A 156 2.71 9.28 -15.27
C LEU A 156 4.20 9.62 -15.13
N ARG A 157 4.64 9.99 -13.94
CA ARG A 157 6.05 10.28 -13.64
C ARG A 157 6.97 9.07 -13.79
N ASP A 158 6.45 7.89 -13.60
CA ASP A 158 7.18 6.62 -13.76
C ASP A 158 7.16 6.11 -15.22
N GLY A 159 6.40 6.75 -16.13
CA GLY A 159 6.27 6.36 -17.54
C GLY A 159 5.32 5.18 -17.74
N GLU A 160 4.31 5.04 -16.89
CA GLU A 160 3.23 4.06 -17.06
C GLU A 160 2.42 4.37 -18.32
N ASP A 161 1.77 3.37 -18.87
CA ASP A 161 0.92 3.51 -20.06
C ASP A 161 -0.22 4.52 -19.80
N GLU A 162 -0.33 5.52 -20.66
CA GLU A 162 -1.32 6.59 -20.52
C GLU A 162 -2.76 6.07 -20.59
N SER A 163 -3.01 5.00 -21.33
CA SER A 163 -4.33 4.37 -21.37
C SER A 163 -4.76 3.80 -20.02
N LEU A 164 -3.83 3.24 -19.25
CA LEU A 164 -4.09 2.77 -17.89
C LEU A 164 -4.26 3.93 -16.92
N VAL A 165 -3.48 5.00 -17.07
CA VAL A 165 -3.62 6.20 -16.24
C VAL A 165 -4.92 6.95 -16.55
N SER A 166 -5.40 6.93 -17.79
CA SER A 166 -6.68 7.52 -18.15
C SER A 166 -7.85 6.86 -17.41
N ASN A 167 -7.80 5.54 -17.21
CA ASN A 167 -8.79 4.82 -16.39
C ASN A 167 -8.72 5.23 -14.91
N VAL A 168 -7.50 5.43 -14.37
CA VAL A 168 -7.34 5.97 -13.00
C VAL A 168 -7.92 7.38 -12.90
N LEU A 169 -7.66 8.23 -13.89
CA LEU A 169 -8.21 9.58 -13.95
C LEU A 169 -9.74 9.59 -14.03
N ARG A 170 -10.32 8.73 -14.86
CA ARG A 170 -11.78 8.57 -14.95
C ARG A 170 -12.42 8.29 -13.61
N ASP A 171 -11.90 7.29 -12.89
CA ASP A 171 -12.46 6.92 -11.59
C ASP A 171 -12.18 7.98 -10.52
N PHE A 172 -11.03 8.64 -10.58
CA PHE A 172 -10.72 9.80 -9.75
C PHE A 172 -11.74 10.94 -9.94
N LEU A 173 -12.10 11.28 -11.18
CA LEU A 173 -13.04 12.37 -11.48
C LEU A 173 -14.44 12.09 -10.95
N ARG A 174 -14.87 10.84 -10.97
CA ARG A 174 -16.20 10.46 -10.46
C ARG A 174 -16.38 10.80 -8.97
N ASP A 175 -15.30 10.68 -8.20
CA ASP A 175 -15.38 10.69 -6.73
C ASP A 175 -14.82 11.98 -6.10
N ASN A 176 -14.33 12.94 -6.91
CA ASN A 176 -13.68 14.15 -6.41
C ASN A 176 -14.32 15.45 -6.94
N PRO A 177 -14.38 16.52 -6.11
CA PRO A 177 -14.97 17.79 -6.52
C PRO A 177 -14.09 18.58 -7.50
N ASP A 178 -14.70 19.48 -8.28
CA ASP A 178 -14.03 20.26 -9.33
C ASP A 178 -12.79 21.04 -8.87
N SER A 179 -12.76 21.52 -7.63
CA SER A 179 -11.60 22.23 -7.09
C SER A 179 -10.34 21.35 -7.00
N VAL A 180 -10.52 20.08 -6.65
CA VAL A 180 -9.43 19.07 -6.60
C VAL A 180 -9.03 18.68 -8.01
N VAL A 181 -10.01 18.52 -8.90
CA VAL A 181 -9.78 18.20 -10.32
C VAL A 181 -8.96 19.28 -11.01
N SER A 182 -9.24 20.56 -10.76
CA SER A 182 -8.47 21.68 -11.34
C SER A 182 -7.01 21.67 -10.95
N ASN A 183 -6.70 21.33 -9.70
CA ASN A 183 -5.32 21.20 -9.21
C ASN A 183 -4.59 19.99 -9.86
N VAL A 184 -5.29 18.87 -10.08
CA VAL A 184 -4.72 17.71 -10.75
C VAL A 184 -4.47 17.99 -12.23
N ARG A 185 -5.39 18.70 -12.91
CA ARG A 185 -5.23 19.13 -14.31
C ARG A 185 -3.90 19.86 -14.52
N GLU A 186 -3.65 20.91 -13.74
CA GLU A 186 -2.42 21.69 -13.85
C GLU A 186 -1.18 20.82 -13.67
N LYS A 187 -1.16 19.98 -12.64
CA LYS A 187 -0.03 19.08 -12.36
C LYS A 187 0.18 17.99 -13.41
N VAL A 188 -0.89 17.49 -14.03
CA VAL A 188 -0.80 16.51 -15.13
C VAL A 188 -0.18 17.17 -16.37
N ASP A 189 -0.60 18.38 -16.72
CA ASP A 189 -0.03 19.11 -17.86
C ASP A 189 1.45 19.49 -17.62
N GLU A 190 1.86 19.79 -16.38
CA GLU A 190 3.25 20.02 -16.01
C GLU A 190 4.16 18.81 -16.23
N VAL A 191 3.65 17.59 -16.09
CA VAL A 191 4.46 16.38 -16.30
C VAL A 191 4.48 15.89 -17.74
N ALA A 192 3.74 16.50 -18.66
CA ALA A 192 3.61 16.09 -20.05
C ALA A 192 4.97 15.91 -20.76
N THR A 193 5.93 16.82 -20.53
CA THR A 193 7.27 16.70 -21.12
C THR A 193 8.05 15.49 -20.62
N ARG A 194 7.82 15.05 -19.40
CA ARG A 194 8.42 13.81 -18.85
C ARG A 194 7.80 12.55 -19.45
N CYS A 195 6.54 12.65 -19.90
CA CYS A 195 5.84 11.59 -20.62
C CYS A 195 6.20 11.55 -22.13
N GLY A 196 7.13 12.41 -22.58
CA GLY A 196 7.58 12.44 -23.98
C GLY A 196 6.79 13.38 -24.87
N HIS A 197 5.87 14.17 -24.34
CA HIS A 197 5.09 15.15 -25.09
C HIS A 197 5.83 16.51 -25.23
N PRO A 198 5.50 17.33 -26.26
CA PRO A 198 6.05 18.66 -26.38
C PRO A 198 5.59 19.58 -25.24
N ALA A 199 6.38 20.62 -24.96
CA ALA A 199 6.01 21.62 -23.96
C ALA A 199 4.65 22.25 -24.28
N GLY A 200 3.81 22.39 -23.25
CA GLY A 200 2.45 22.93 -23.40
C GLY A 200 1.42 21.94 -23.99
N TYR A 201 1.78 20.66 -24.07
CA TYR A 201 0.81 19.64 -24.48
C TYR A 201 -0.27 19.47 -23.41
N PRO A 202 -1.58 19.52 -23.78
CA PRO A 202 -2.68 19.38 -22.85
C PRO A 202 -2.90 17.91 -22.51
N LEU A 203 -1.99 17.33 -21.70
CA LEU A 203 -2.01 15.90 -21.36
C LEU A 203 -3.29 15.51 -20.64
N PHE A 204 -3.80 16.36 -19.75
CA PHE A 204 -5.03 16.07 -19.03
C PHE A 204 -6.21 15.87 -20.00
N GLU A 205 -6.37 16.74 -20.99
CA GLU A 205 -7.43 16.61 -22.01
C GLU A 205 -7.22 15.39 -22.93
N ALA A 206 -5.97 15.01 -23.16
CA ALA A 206 -5.66 13.82 -23.92
C ALA A 206 -6.09 12.55 -23.14
N LEU A 207 -5.78 12.48 -21.85
CA LEU A 207 -6.20 11.37 -20.97
C LEU A 207 -7.73 11.30 -20.84
N LEU A 208 -8.44 12.44 -20.76
CA LEU A 208 -9.91 12.44 -20.75
C LEU A 208 -10.50 11.82 -22.01
N ARG A 209 -9.97 12.19 -23.18
CA ARG A 209 -10.43 11.62 -24.47
C ARG A 209 -10.15 10.13 -24.55
N GLU A 210 -9.03 9.67 -24.04
CA GLU A 210 -8.67 8.24 -23.96
C GLU A 210 -9.64 7.49 -23.04
N ALA A 211 -10.01 8.09 -21.91
CA ALA A 211 -11.00 7.56 -20.96
C ALA A 211 -12.44 7.58 -21.49
N GLN A 212 -12.70 8.14 -22.68
CA GLN A 212 -14.04 8.32 -23.29
C GLN A 212 -14.97 9.22 -22.44
N LEU A 213 -14.42 10.27 -21.84
CA LEU A 213 -15.11 11.29 -21.06
C LEU A 213 -15.25 12.61 -21.85
#